data_65c86abead0fb64ae51ddf828b8abb12
#
_entry.id   65c86abead0fb64ae51ddf828b8abb12
#
_cell.length_a   1.000
_cell.length_b   1.000
_cell.length_c   1.000
_cell.angle_alpha   90.00
_cell.angle_beta   90.00
_cell.angle_gamma   90.00
#
_symmetry.space_group_name_H-M   'P 1'
#
loop_
_entity.id
_entity.type
_entity.pdbx_description
1 polymer ?
#
loop_
_entity_poly.entity_id
_entity_poly.type
_entity_poly.pdbx_seq_one_letter_code
_entity_poly.pdbx_strand_id
1 'polypeptide(L)'
;MASQYGRYGYRRIKSLLDEAGWDVGCDRVQRIWRREGLKVPKMQRPRGRLWLNDGSCIRLRPERRNHVWSYDFVEAQTHDGRKLRLMTLIDEFTRECLAIRVARRINSFGVLETMADVMLVRGVPEHIRSDNGAEMTAKVVRNWLTQVGAKT
;
A
#
# COMPACT_ATOMS: atom_id res chain seq x y z
N MET A 1 -28.79 9.14 -0.95
CA MET A 1 -28.20 7.85 -0.50
C MET A 1 -27.35 7.17 -1.57
N ALA A 2 -27.88 6.72 -2.72
CA ALA A 2 -27.05 6.00 -3.70
C ALA A 2 -25.84 6.80 -4.23
N SER A 3 -25.96 8.10 -4.44
CA SER A 3 -24.86 8.98 -4.82
C SER A 3 -23.80 9.18 -3.73
N GLN A 4 -24.19 9.08 -2.47
CA GLN A 4 -23.27 9.18 -1.32
C GLN A 4 -22.49 7.87 -1.09
N TYR A 5 -23.09 6.73 -1.45
CA TYR A 5 -22.55 5.40 -1.21
C TYR A 5 -22.35 4.62 -2.52
N GLY A 6 -21.58 5.16 -3.43
CA GLY A 6 -21.40 4.61 -4.79
C GLY A 6 -20.86 3.15 -4.88
N ARG A 7 -20.41 2.58 -3.76
CA ARG A 7 -19.99 1.16 -3.68
C ARG A 7 -21.05 0.23 -3.09
N TYR A 8 -22.20 0.77 -2.66
CA TYR A 8 -23.26 -0.04 -2.06
C TYR A 8 -24.20 -0.55 -3.14
N GLY A 9 -24.49 -1.85 -3.12
CA GLY A 9 -25.51 -2.45 -3.96
C GLY A 9 -26.93 -2.16 -3.43
N TYR A 10 -27.94 -2.43 -4.25
CA TYR A 10 -29.33 -2.14 -3.95
C TYR A 10 -29.82 -2.73 -2.62
N ARG A 11 -29.31 -3.91 -2.20
CA ARG A 11 -29.67 -4.53 -0.91
C ARG A 11 -29.20 -3.69 0.28
N ARG A 12 -28.00 -3.14 0.20
CA ARG A 12 -27.44 -2.31 1.27
C ARG A 12 -28.08 -0.92 1.31
N ILE A 13 -28.43 -0.38 0.12
CA ILE A 13 -29.25 0.84 0.03
C ILE A 13 -30.65 0.62 0.62
N LYS A 14 -31.26 -0.55 0.40
CA LYS A 14 -32.55 -0.90 1.02
C LYS A 14 -32.46 -0.89 2.55
N SER A 15 -31.40 -1.49 3.12
CA SER A 15 -31.18 -1.47 4.57
C SER A 15 -31.07 -0.03 5.13
N LEU A 16 -30.34 0.85 4.44
CA LEU A 16 -30.26 2.26 4.83
C LEU A 16 -31.59 3.00 4.71
N LEU A 17 -32.44 2.62 3.76
CA LEU A 17 -33.79 3.19 3.63
C LEU A 17 -34.68 2.74 4.79
N ASP A 18 -34.60 1.47 5.20
CA ASP A 18 -35.33 0.94 6.37
C ASP A 18 -34.91 1.67 7.66
N GLU A 19 -33.60 1.82 7.86
CA GLU A 19 -33.04 2.57 9.00
C GLU A 19 -33.52 4.04 9.02
N ALA A 20 -33.72 4.62 7.84
CA ALA A 20 -34.26 5.98 7.68
C ALA A 20 -35.81 6.04 7.78
N GLY A 21 -36.48 4.93 8.10
CA GLY A 21 -37.94 4.86 8.26
C GLY A 21 -38.74 4.72 6.95
N TRP A 22 -38.08 4.39 5.82
CA TRP A 22 -38.76 4.18 4.56
C TRP A 22 -39.12 2.69 4.37
N ASP A 23 -40.39 2.35 4.45
CA ASP A 23 -40.87 0.99 4.14
C ASP A 23 -40.98 0.79 2.62
N VAL A 24 -39.92 0.26 2.01
CA VAL A 24 -39.82 0.02 0.57
C VAL A 24 -39.37 -1.40 0.29
N GLY A 25 -40.15 -2.14 -0.48
CA GLY A 25 -39.80 -3.50 -0.89
C GLY A 25 -38.48 -3.57 -1.69
N CYS A 26 -37.70 -4.63 -1.47
CA CYS A 26 -36.41 -4.87 -2.10
C CYS A 26 -36.48 -4.81 -3.63
N ASP A 27 -37.54 -5.37 -4.24
CA ASP A 27 -37.75 -5.41 -5.69
C ASP A 27 -37.97 -4.00 -6.29
N ARG A 28 -38.63 -3.12 -5.54
CA ARG A 28 -38.83 -1.73 -5.94
C ARG A 28 -37.49 -0.99 -5.97
N VAL A 29 -36.67 -1.17 -4.94
CA VAL A 29 -35.31 -0.58 -4.88
C VAL A 29 -34.45 -1.11 -6.02
N GLN A 30 -34.48 -2.42 -6.28
CA GLN A 30 -33.73 -3.04 -7.37
C GLN A 30 -34.14 -2.53 -8.74
N ARG A 31 -35.45 -2.35 -8.97
CA ARG A 31 -35.99 -1.81 -10.23
C ARG A 31 -35.53 -0.38 -10.50
N ILE A 32 -35.61 0.48 -9.48
CA ILE A 32 -35.10 1.84 -9.55
C ILE A 32 -33.59 1.84 -9.79
N TRP A 33 -32.83 1.02 -9.06
CA TRP A 33 -31.39 0.85 -9.21
C TRP A 33 -30.99 0.54 -10.66
N ARG A 34 -31.70 -0.39 -11.30
CA ARG A 34 -31.44 -0.75 -12.71
C ARG A 34 -31.84 0.38 -13.66
N ARG A 35 -33.00 1.00 -13.44
CA ARG A 35 -33.50 2.10 -14.28
C ARG A 35 -32.56 3.29 -14.27
N GLU A 36 -32.01 3.63 -13.12
CA GLU A 36 -31.05 4.73 -12.96
C GLU A 36 -29.61 4.36 -13.39
N GLY A 37 -29.41 3.18 -13.97
CA GLY A 37 -28.10 2.73 -14.47
C GLY A 37 -27.03 2.56 -13.38
N LEU A 38 -27.42 2.49 -12.10
CA LEU A 38 -26.51 2.36 -10.99
C LEU A 38 -25.83 0.98 -11.02
N LYS A 39 -24.50 0.98 -10.94
CA LYS A 39 -23.71 -0.26 -10.92
C LYS A 39 -22.71 -0.20 -9.78
N VAL A 40 -22.61 -1.29 -9.03
CA VAL A 40 -21.48 -1.47 -8.10
C VAL A 40 -20.24 -1.73 -8.95
N PRO A 41 -19.13 -1.01 -8.73
CA PRO A 41 -17.88 -1.30 -9.43
C PRO A 41 -17.54 -2.78 -9.25
N LYS A 42 -17.25 -3.48 -10.35
CA LYS A 42 -16.82 -4.88 -10.29
C LYS A 42 -15.54 -4.93 -9.45
N MET A 43 -15.54 -5.77 -8.42
CA MET A 43 -14.32 -6.08 -7.68
C MET A 43 -13.33 -6.65 -8.69
N GLN A 44 -12.18 -5.98 -8.84
CA GLN A 44 -11.10 -6.51 -9.66
C GLN A 44 -10.74 -7.88 -9.10
N ARG A 45 -10.87 -8.92 -9.92
CA ARG A 45 -10.35 -10.25 -9.54
C ARG A 45 -8.87 -10.06 -9.20
N PRO A 46 -8.38 -10.63 -8.09
CA PRO A 46 -6.95 -10.66 -7.84
C PRO A 46 -6.28 -11.17 -9.11
N ARG A 47 -5.38 -10.39 -9.69
CA ARG A 47 -4.54 -10.89 -10.78
C ARG A 47 -3.87 -12.14 -10.22
N GLY A 48 -4.07 -13.28 -10.88
CA GLY A 48 -3.44 -14.52 -10.47
C GLY A 48 -1.97 -14.26 -10.19
N ARG A 49 -1.47 -14.70 -9.04
CA ARG A 49 -0.06 -14.61 -8.73
C ARG A 49 0.69 -15.35 -9.83
N LEU A 50 1.50 -14.64 -10.60
CA LEU A 50 2.52 -15.22 -11.45
C LEU A 50 3.66 -15.75 -10.54
N TRP A 51 3.35 -16.78 -9.77
CA TRP A 51 4.36 -17.54 -9.05
C TRP A 51 4.73 -18.73 -9.94
N LEU A 52 5.91 -18.68 -10.49
CA LEU A 52 6.56 -19.88 -10.95
C LEU A 52 6.83 -20.74 -9.71
N ASN A 53 6.18 -21.89 -9.62
CA ASN A 53 6.37 -22.86 -8.54
C ASN A 53 7.68 -23.66 -8.71
N ASP A 54 8.63 -23.12 -9.48
CA ASP A 54 9.91 -23.77 -9.83
C ASP A 54 11.02 -23.53 -8.78
N GLY A 55 10.69 -22.88 -7.64
CA GLY A 55 11.68 -22.55 -6.61
C GLY A 55 12.64 -21.43 -6.99
N SER A 56 12.48 -20.78 -8.16
CA SER A 56 13.36 -19.72 -8.64
C SER A 56 13.33 -18.44 -7.81
N CYS A 57 12.34 -18.31 -6.93
CA CYS A 57 12.19 -17.17 -6.00
C CYS A 57 12.12 -17.65 -4.55
N ILE A 58 13.25 -18.08 -4.00
CA ILE A 58 13.36 -18.30 -2.55
C ILE A 58 13.41 -16.92 -1.88
N ARG A 59 12.27 -16.49 -1.34
CA ARG A 59 12.21 -15.26 -0.56
C ARG A 59 13.00 -15.45 0.72
N LEU A 60 14.06 -14.66 0.90
CA LEU A 60 14.81 -14.62 2.16
C LEU A 60 13.85 -14.36 3.32
N ARG A 61 13.81 -15.29 4.29
CA ARG A 61 12.99 -15.13 5.50
C ARG A 61 13.80 -14.40 6.55
N PRO A 62 13.24 -13.36 7.19
CA PRO A 62 13.92 -12.72 8.30
C PRO A 62 13.98 -13.67 9.50
N GLU A 63 15.16 -13.79 10.12
CA GLU A 63 15.42 -14.72 11.25
C GLU A 63 15.65 -13.98 12.56
N ARG A 64 16.04 -12.73 12.50
CA ARG A 64 16.36 -11.88 13.66
C ARG A 64 16.11 -10.41 13.36
N ARG A 65 16.11 -9.60 14.39
CA ARG A 65 16.06 -8.13 14.27
C ARG A 65 17.22 -7.62 13.41
N ASN A 66 16.95 -6.60 12.59
CA ASN A 66 17.89 -6.02 11.63
C ASN A 66 18.44 -7.00 10.58
N HIS A 67 17.80 -8.17 10.39
CA HIS A 67 18.17 -9.08 9.32
C HIS A 67 17.71 -8.58 7.97
N VAL A 68 16.41 -8.27 7.84
CA VAL A 68 15.82 -7.77 6.60
C VAL A 68 14.93 -6.58 6.92
N TRP A 69 15.26 -5.43 6.34
CA TRP A 69 14.34 -4.29 6.30
C TRP A 69 13.67 -4.21 4.94
N SER A 70 12.39 -3.87 4.95
CA SER A 70 11.66 -3.57 3.72
C SER A 70 11.16 -2.14 3.73
N TYR A 71 11.22 -1.48 2.57
CA TYR A 71 10.57 -0.20 2.40
C TYR A 71 9.64 -0.20 1.20
N ASP A 72 8.60 0.60 1.30
CA ASP A 72 7.54 0.71 0.31
C ASP A 72 7.08 2.17 0.19
N PHE A 73 6.51 2.50 -0.96
CA PHE A 73 5.92 3.80 -1.22
C PHE A 73 4.41 3.71 -1.33
N VAL A 74 3.73 4.52 -0.56
CA VAL A 74 2.29 4.69 -0.61
C VAL A 74 1.95 6.06 -1.13
N GLU A 75 1.08 6.15 -2.12
CA GLU A 75 0.52 7.41 -2.59
C GLU A 75 -0.80 7.71 -1.87
N ALA A 76 -0.92 8.92 -1.36
CA ALA A 76 -2.12 9.43 -0.71
C ALA A 76 -2.47 10.83 -1.25
N GLN A 77 -3.64 11.31 -0.91
CA GLN A 77 -4.07 12.67 -1.22
C GLN A 77 -4.62 13.32 0.05
N THR A 78 -4.30 14.59 0.22
CA THR A 78 -4.94 15.44 1.22
C THR A 78 -6.38 15.74 0.83
N HIS A 79 -7.20 16.24 1.77
CA HIS A 79 -8.60 16.57 1.52
C HIS A 79 -8.77 17.62 0.39
N ASP A 80 -7.79 18.50 0.20
CA ASP A 80 -7.72 19.49 -0.88
C ASP A 80 -7.20 18.94 -2.22
N GLY A 81 -7.08 17.61 -2.34
CA GLY A 81 -6.69 16.90 -3.57
C GLY A 81 -5.20 16.92 -3.89
N ARG A 82 -4.35 17.46 -3.03
CA ARG A 82 -2.91 17.47 -3.25
C ARG A 82 -2.30 16.10 -2.99
N LYS A 83 -1.50 15.62 -3.92
CA LYS A 83 -0.79 14.34 -3.79
C LYS A 83 0.26 14.41 -2.69
N LEU A 84 0.32 13.32 -1.92
CA LEU A 84 1.36 13.02 -0.94
C LEU A 84 1.97 11.66 -1.27
N ARG A 85 3.25 11.54 -1.00
CA ARG A 85 3.97 10.28 -1.08
C ARG A 85 4.53 9.95 0.30
N LEU A 86 4.28 8.74 0.75
CA LEU A 86 4.76 8.23 2.02
C LEU A 86 5.78 7.13 1.72
N MET A 87 6.94 7.19 2.35
CA MET A 87 7.90 6.10 2.41
C MET A 87 7.79 5.45 3.77
N THR A 88 7.51 4.17 3.82
CA THR A 88 7.49 3.37 5.04
C THR A 88 8.71 2.46 5.08
N LEU A 89 9.38 2.36 6.21
CA LEU A 89 10.50 1.46 6.46
C LEU A 89 10.15 0.53 7.63
N ILE A 90 10.25 -0.77 7.42
CA ILE A 90 9.79 -1.80 8.36
C ILE A 90 10.89 -2.85 8.56
N ASP A 91 11.12 -3.27 9.78
CA ASP A 91 11.85 -4.50 10.09
C ASP A 91 10.90 -5.70 9.87
N GLU A 92 11.21 -6.56 8.91
CA GLU A 92 10.34 -7.69 8.56
C GLU A 92 10.24 -8.76 9.67
N PHE A 93 11.24 -8.87 10.54
CA PHE A 93 11.23 -9.84 11.63
C PHE A 93 10.34 -9.37 12.78
N THR A 94 10.61 -8.18 13.30
CA THR A 94 9.85 -7.62 14.42
C THR A 94 8.52 -7.04 14.00
N ARG A 95 8.35 -6.75 12.72
CA ARG A 95 7.21 -5.99 12.14
C ARG A 95 7.10 -4.57 12.68
N GLU A 96 8.17 -4.06 13.25
CA GLU A 96 8.27 -2.71 13.76
C GLU A 96 8.37 -1.72 12.58
N CYS A 97 7.56 -0.67 12.59
CA CYS A 97 7.72 0.44 11.67
C CYS A 97 8.87 1.31 12.16
N LEU A 98 9.98 1.32 11.41
CA LEU A 98 11.20 2.03 11.77
C LEU A 98 11.14 3.52 11.42
N ALA A 99 10.50 3.83 10.29
CA ALA A 99 10.29 5.21 9.85
C ALA A 99 9.08 5.34 8.92
N ILE A 100 8.45 6.50 8.97
CA ILE A 100 7.48 6.96 7.97
C ILE A 100 7.87 8.37 7.56
N ARG A 101 8.30 8.53 6.31
CA ARG A 101 8.57 9.85 5.74
C ARG A 101 7.41 10.26 4.85
N VAL A 102 6.87 11.45 5.09
CA VAL A 102 5.77 12.02 4.30
C VAL A 102 6.27 13.26 3.58
N ALA A 103 6.11 13.29 2.25
CA ALA A 103 6.45 14.46 1.45
C ALA A 103 5.62 14.49 0.17
N ARG A 104 5.59 15.62 -0.53
CA ARG A 104 4.95 15.70 -1.85
C ARG A 104 5.71 14.94 -2.92
N ARG A 105 7.03 14.91 -2.80
CA ARG A 105 7.96 14.15 -3.66
C ARG A 105 9.06 13.59 -2.78
N ILE A 106 9.38 12.34 -2.96
CA ILE A 106 10.52 11.68 -2.32
C ILE A 106 11.40 11.19 -3.46
N ASN A 107 12.60 11.73 -3.53
CA ASN A 107 13.63 11.34 -4.48
C ASN A 107 14.63 10.37 -3.80
N SER A 108 15.61 9.90 -4.55
CA SER A 108 16.65 8.99 -4.03
C SER A 108 17.40 9.56 -2.82
N PHE A 109 17.67 10.87 -2.79
CA PHE A 109 18.33 11.52 -1.66
C PHE A 109 17.46 11.46 -0.39
N GLY A 110 16.14 11.71 -0.50
CA GLY A 110 15.23 11.58 0.62
C GLY A 110 15.11 10.14 1.16
N VAL A 111 15.25 9.14 0.29
CA VAL A 111 15.34 7.73 0.69
C VAL A 111 16.61 7.49 1.51
N LEU A 112 17.76 7.94 1.00
CA LEU A 112 19.07 7.78 1.67
C LEU A 112 19.09 8.45 3.05
N GLU A 113 18.61 9.68 3.13
CA GLU A 113 18.51 10.44 4.38
C GLU A 113 17.69 9.68 5.42
N THR A 114 16.50 9.22 5.05
CA THR A 114 15.64 8.46 5.96
C THR A 114 16.29 7.14 6.40
N MET A 115 16.95 6.42 5.51
CA MET A 115 17.66 5.19 5.84
C MET A 115 18.85 5.45 6.75
N ALA A 116 19.64 6.49 6.47
CA ALA A 116 20.80 6.86 7.27
C ALA A 116 20.40 7.23 8.71
N ASP A 117 19.35 8.04 8.88
CA ASP A 117 18.84 8.41 10.19
C ASP A 117 18.42 7.17 11.02
N VAL A 118 17.73 6.23 10.40
CA VAL A 118 17.33 5.00 11.09
C VAL A 118 18.53 4.11 11.38
N MET A 119 19.50 3.98 10.47
CA MET A 119 20.72 3.19 10.65
C MET A 119 21.60 3.73 11.77
N LEU A 120 21.66 5.04 11.97
CA LEU A 120 22.38 5.65 13.08
C LEU A 120 21.83 5.24 14.44
N VAL A 121 20.52 5.03 14.55
CA VAL A 121 19.86 4.69 15.83
C VAL A 121 19.77 3.18 16.02
N ARG A 122 19.49 2.42 14.96
CA ARG A 122 19.14 0.99 15.03
C ARG A 122 20.26 0.06 14.57
N GLY A 123 21.30 0.61 13.96
CA GLY A 123 22.35 -0.16 13.27
C GLY A 123 21.97 -0.46 11.82
N VAL A 124 22.95 -0.97 11.07
CA VAL A 124 22.81 -1.30 9.67
C VAL A 124 22.14 -2.67 9.52
N PRO A 125 21.08 -2.82 8.70
CA PRO A 125 20.48 -4.13 8.43
C PRO A 125 21.38 -4.96 7.51
N GLU A 126 21.26 -6.27 7.57
CA GLU A 126 22.01 -7.15 6.66
C GLU A 126 21.48 -7.06 5.22
N HIS A 127 20.15 -6.98 5.09
CA HIS A 127 19.48 -6.91 3.80
C HIS A 127 18.43 -5.80 3.76
N ILE A 128 18.32 -5.14 2.59
CA ILE A 128 17.24 -4.21 2.30
C ILE A 128 16.46 -4.71 1.09
N ARG A 129 15.15 -4.75 1.24
CA ARG A 129 14.20 -5.15 0.21
C ARG A 129 13.28 -4.00 -0.16
N SER A 130 13.00 -3.85 -1.46
CA SER A 130 11.90 -3.00 -1.95
C SER A 130 11.17 -3.68 -3.10
N ASP A 131 10.00 -3.17 -3.43
CA ASP A 131 9.41 -3.46 -4.73
C ASP A 131 10.16 -2.63 -5.78
N ASN A 132 10.65 -3.16 -6.85
CA ASN A 132 11.48 -2.58 -7.92
C ASN A 132 11.07 -1.16 -8.40
N GLY A 133 10.77 -0.23 -7.49
CA GLY A 133 10.48 1.17 -7.79
C GLY A 133 11.67 1.88 -8.42
N ALA A 134 11.42 2.92 -9.21
CA ALA A 134 12.45 3.70 -9.90
C ALA A 134 13.50 4.28 -8.93
N GLU A 135 13.11 4.54 -7.68
CA GLU A 135 13.99 5.07 -6.63
C GLU A 135 15.02 4.06 -6.13
N MET A 136 14.68 2.76 -6.12
CA MET A 136 15.59 1.68 -5.76
C MET A 136 16.54 1.33 -6.91
N THR A 137 16.10 1.52 -8.15
CA THR A 137 16.94 1.32 -9.34
C THR A 137 17.96 2.44 -9.52
N ALA A 138 17.81 3.54 -8.78
CA ALA A 138 18.79 4.61 -8.80
C ALA A 138 20.17 4.07 -8.36
N LYS A 139 21.15 4.12 -9.25
CA LYS A 139 22.53 3.67 -8.98
C LYS A 139 23.09 4.25 -7.68
N VAL A 140 22.67 5.46 -7.33
CA VAL A 140 23.11 6.17 -6.11
C VAL A 140 22.70 5.40 -4.85
N VAL A 141 21.45 4.92 -4.78
CA VAL A 141 20.95 4.17 -3.61
C VAL A 141 21.68 2.84 -3.48
N ARG A 142 21.83 2.10 -4.57
CA ARG A 142 22.54 0.81 -4.57
C ARG A 142 24.01 0.98 -4.16
N ASN A 143 24.70 1.93 -4.74
CA ASN A 143 26.10 2.19 -4.42
C ASN A 143 26.27 2.52 -2.94
N TRP A 144 25.40 3.39 -2.40
CA TRP A 144 25.46 3.75 -0.99
C TRP A 144 25.18 2.54 -0.09
N LEU A 145 24.14 1.73 -0.39
CA LEU A 145 23.84 0.51 0.37
C LEU A 145 25.03 -0.46 0.37
N THR A 146 25.70 -0.62 -0.76
CA THR A 146 26.92 -1.44 -0.83
C THR A 146 28.03 -0.89 0.04
N GLN A 147 28.21 0.44 0.08
CA GLN A 147 29.23 1.10 0.92
C GLN A 147 28.97 0.91 2.41
N VAL A 148 27.71 0.95 2.84
CA VAL A 148 27.34 0.73 4.26
C VAL A 148 27.24 -0.76 4.60
N GLY A 149 27.46 -1.68 3.67
CA GLY A 149 27.49 -3.12 3.87
C GLY A 149 26.12 -3.82 3.86
N ALA A 150 25.04 -3.12 3.46
CA ALA A 150 23.73 -3.71 3.31
C ALA A 150 23.57 -4.38 1.94
N LYS A 151 23.09 -5.63 1.92
CA LYS A 151 22.78 -6.37 0.69
C LYS A 151 21.39 -6.01 0.17
N THR A 152 21.23 -6.02 -1.16
CA THR A 152 19.95 -5.71 -1.84
C THR A 152 19.47 -6.88 -2.67
#